data_af769e7de4a0c640b8559a4c96dc0a06
#
_entry.id   af769e7de4a0c640b8559a4c96dc0a06
#
_cell.length_a   1.000
_cell.length_b   1.000
_cell.length_c   1.000
_cell.angle_alpha   90.00
_cell.angle_beta   90.00
_cell.angle_gamma   90.00
#
_symmetry.space_group_name_H-M   'P 1'
#
loop_
_entity.id
_entity.type
_entity.pdbx_description
1 polymer ?
#
loop_
_entity_poly.entity_id
_entity_poly.type
_entity_poly.pdbx_seq_one_letter_code
_entity_poly.pdbx_strand_id
1 'polypeptide(L)'
;IVASLVGSEMCIRDRDTIFKYGLISSLQTSSIEIENEVLYAELDYDKIEKYIDTKPKIFKKVSKFPVVSRDISILVDENIKFRNIQESIKKVNEGLIKKVSLFDVYRGKNLPAGQKSYGIGFKISDKTKTLSVKEIDSLINKIIVNLEKNFGAKLR
;
A
#
# COMPACT_ATOMS: atom_id res chain seq x y z
N ILE A 1 18.68 24.26 -4.38
CA ILE A 1 17.37 23.71 -3.97
C ILE A 1 17.41 23.24 -2.51
N VAL A 2 18.51 22.57 -2.08
CA VAL A 2 18.62 22.03 -0.70
C VAL A 2 18.50 23.12 0.38
N ALA A 3 18.95 24.35 0.12
CA ALA A 3 18.86 25.47 1.05
C ALA A 3 17.42 26.00 1.25
N SER A 4 16.48 25.56 0.45
CA SER A 4 15.06 25.99 0.47
C SER A 4 14.11 24.97 1.07
N LEU A 5 14.61 23.84 1.55
CA LEU A 5 13.79 22.84 2.22
C LEU A 5 13.57 23.22 3.68
N VAL A 6 12.32 23.13 4.12
CA VAL A 6 11.92 23.33 5.51
C VAL A 6 11.63 21.96 6.12
N GLY A 7 12.26 21.65 7.28
CA GLY A 7 12.06 20.35 7.94
C GLY A 7 12.61 19.18 7.13
N SER A 8 13.79 19.35 6.51
CA SER A 8 14.37 18.29 5.69
C SER A 8 14.88 17.12 6.52
N GLU A 9 14.60 15.90 6.08
CA GLU A 9 15.17 14.67 6.63
C GLU A 9 16.14 14.03 5.63
N MET A 10 17.13 13.32 6.17
CA MET A 10 18.17 12.66 5.38
C MET A 10 18.32 11.21 5.80
N CYS A 11 18.36 10.31 4.82
CA CYS A 11 18.78 8.94 5.05
C CYS A 11 20.28 8.83 4.79
N ILE A 12 21.03 8.45 5.82
CA ILE A 12 22.49 8.32 5.78
C ILE A 12 22.85 6.86 5.95
N ARG A 13 23.72 6.33 5.09
CA ARG A 13 24.32 5.01 5.23
C ARG A 13 25.83 5.16 5.10
N ASP A 14 26.55 4.58 6.05
CA ASP A 14 28.03 4.61 6.09
C ASP A 14 28.64 6.01 5.90
N ARG A 15 28.01 7.03 6.51
CA ARG A 15 28.34 8.48 6.42
C ARG A 15 27.99 9.14 5.08
N ASP A 16 27.44 8.42 4.12
CA ASP A 16 26.97 8.96 2.86
C ASP A 16 25.49 9.32 2.92
N THR A 17 25.15 10.54 2.54
CA THR A 17 23.74 10.92 2.33
C THR A 17 23.29 10.36 1.00
N ILE A 18 22.35 9.42 1.02
CA ILE A 18 21.81 8.76 -0.15
C ILE A 18 20.42 9.25 -0.54
N PHE A 19 19.72 9.89 0.39
CA PHE A 19 18.37 10.38 0.19
C PHE A 19 18.11 11.61 1.05
N LYS A 20 17.48 12.62 0.46
CA LYS A 20 17.02 13.84 1.15
C LYS A 20 15.57 14.09 0.77
N TYR A 21 14.76 14.52 1.71
CA TYR A 21 13.38 14.94 1.42
C TYR A 21 12.93 16.01 2.41
N GLY A 22 11.94 16.77 2.00
CA GLY A 22 11.39 17.84 2.83
C GLY A 22 10.32 18.63 2.09
N LEU A 23 9.77 19.63 2.77
CA LEU A 23 8.86 20.61 2.17
C LEU A 23 9.66 21.73 1.51
N ILE A 24 9.25 22.15 0.32
CA ILE A 24 9.80 23.36 -0.31
C ILE A 24 9.23 24.57 0.42
N SER A 25 10.09 25.57 0.66
CA SER A 25 9.70 26.83 1.29
C SER A 25 8.52 27.49 0.56
N SER A 26 7.54 27.97 1.32
CA SER A 26 6.38 28.69 0.77
C SER A 26 6.77 29.95 -0.02
N LEU A 27 7.89 30.58 0.29
CA LEU A 27 8.42 31.70 -0.49
C LEU A 27 8.77 31.30 -1.93
N GLN A 28 9.29 30.09 -2.13
CA GLN A 28 9.62 29.59 -3.46
C GLN A 28 8.39 29.11 -4.21
N THR A 29 7.49 28.40 -3.56
CA THR A 29 6.25 27.96 -4.21
C THR A 29 5.37 29.12 -4.64
N SER A 30 5.27 30.17 -3.81
CA SER A 30 4.53 31.40 -4.15
C SER A 30 5.15 32.16 -5.31
N SER A 31 6.48 32.13 -5.49
CA SER A 31 7.14 32.80 -6.62
C SER A 31 6.80 32.19 -7.98
N ILE A 32 6.26 30.98 -8.02
CA ILE A 32 5.82 30.24 -9.20
C ILE A 32 4.32 29.91 -9.16
N GLU A 33 3.56 30.66 -8.36
CA GLU A 33 2.11 30.59 -8.26
C GLU A 33 1.58 29.20 -7.82
N ILE A 34 2.36 28.44 -7.03
CA ILE A 34 1.89 27.19 -6.44
C ILE A 34 1.41 27.44 -5.02
N GLU A 35 0.13 27.27 -4.76
CA GLU A 35 -0.53 27.48 -3.47
C GLU A 35 -0.44 26.27 -2.53
N ASN A 36 -0.27 25.07 -3.09
CA ASN A 36 -0.22 23.83 -2.32
C ASN A 36 1.17 23.58 -1.74
N GLU A 37 1.22 22.83 -0.62
CA GLU A 37 2.47 22.30 -0.10
C GLU A 37 3.14 21.37 -1.12
N VAL A 38 4.42 21.60 -1.39
CA VAL A 38 5.22 20.79 -2.32
C VAL A 38 6.25 19.99 -1.55
N LEU A 39 6.13 18.66 -1.64
CA LEU A 39 7.14 17.73 -1.15
C LEU A 39 8.22 17.56 -2.22
N TYR A 40 9.46 17.69 -1.80
CA TYR A 40 10.64 17.43 -2.63
C TYR A 40 11.40 16.22 -2.09
N ALA A 41 11.88 15.38 -3.00
CA ALA A 41 12.75 14.27 -2.66
C ALA A 41 13.88 14.15 -3.70
N GLU A 42 15.09 13.99 -3.21
CA GLU A 42 16.31 13.80 -4.01
C GLU A 42 16.99 12.50 -3.59
N LEU A 43 17.40 11.72 -4.58
CA LEU A 43 17.98 10.41 -4.39
C LEU A 43 19.27 10.33 -5.20
N ASP A 44 20.41 10.04 -4.53
CA ASP A 44 21.70 9.85 -5.17
C ASP A 44 21.80 8.41 -5.70
N TYR A 45 21.51 8.27 -7.00
CA TYR A 45 21.46 6.95 -7.63
C TYR A 45 22.82 6.25 -7.64
N ASP A 46 23.91 6.99 -7.90
CA ASP A 46 25.26 6.43 -7.97
C ASP A 46 25.72 5.85 -6.63
N LYS A 47 25.26 6.49 -5.53
CA LYS A 47 25.51 5.96 -4.19
C LYS A 47 24.64 4.75 -3.89
N ILE A 48 23.37 4.76 -4.32
CA ILE A 48 22.46 3.63 -4.11
C ILE A 48 22.94 2.41 -4.86
N GLU A 49 23.43 2.55 -6.09
CA GLU A 49 23.91 1.42 -6.89
C GLU A 49 24.96 0.58 -6.16
N LYS A 50 25.81 1.21 -5.33
CA LYS A 50 26.82 0.51 -4.51
C LYS A 50 26.19 -0.41 -3.44
N TYR A 51 24.94 -0.14 -3.05
CA TYR A 51 24.21 -0.90 -2.02
C TYR A 51 23.15 -1.84 -2.59
N ILE A 52 22.93 -1.82 -3.90
CA ILE A 52 22.02 -2.77 -4.56
C ILE A 52 22.68 -4.15 -4.54
N ASP A 53 22.05 -5.07 -3.82
CA ASP A 53 22.44 -6.47 -3.81
C ASP A 53 22.16 -7.07 -5.20
N THR A 54 23.22 -7.23 -6.01
CA THR A 54 23.18 -7.78 -7.36
C THR A 54 22.99 -9.29 -7.38
N LYS A 55 22.16 -9.85 -6.49
CA LYS A 55 21.83 -11.26 -6.52
C LYS A 55 21.29 -11.65 -7.90
N PRO A 56 21.80 -12.72 -8.49
CA PRO A 56 21.30 -13.16 -9.78
C PRO A 56 19.78 -13.39 -9.73
N LYS A 57 19.06 -12.86 -10.71
CA LYS A 57 17.62 -13.09 -10.84
C LYS A 57 17.39 -14.58 -11.08
N ILE A 58 16.96 -15.30 -10.05
CA ILE A 58 16.59 -16.71 -10.18
C ILE A 58 15.28 -16.78 -10.95
N PHE A 59 15.29 -17.49 -12.07
CA PHE A 59 14.08 -17.79 -12.83
C PHE A 59 13.09 -18.53 -11.94
N LYS A 60 11.89 -17.98 -11.77
CA LYS A 60 10.76 -18.65 -11.11
C LYS A 60 9.77 -19.08 -12.17
N LYS A 61 9.51 -20.38 -12.24
CA LYS A 61 8.52 -20.94 -13.16
C LYS A 61 7.17 -20.25 -12.96
N VAL A 62 6.60 -19.72 -14.04
CA VAL A 62 5.28 -19.09 -14.01
C VAL A 62 4.24 -20.16 -13.66
N SER A 63 3.29 -19.82 -12.79
CA SER A 63 2.20 -20.73 -12.44
C SER A 63 1.35 -21.05 -13.69
N LYS A 64 1.02 -22.33 -13.87
CA LYS A 64 0.10 -22.77 -14.93
C LYS A 64 -1.37 -22.45 -14.59
N PHE A 65 -1.66 -22.14 -13.34
CA PHE A 65 -3.01 -21.88 -12.85
C PHE A 65 -3.33 -20.39 -12.85
N PRO A 66 -4.54 -19.98 -13.25
CA PRO A 66 -4.90 -18.58 -13.40
C PRO A 66 -4.94 -17.87 -12.04
N VAL A 67 -4.57 -16.59 -12.07
CA VAL A 67 -4.76 -15.66 -10.94
C VAL A 67 -6.14 -15.02 -11.08
N VAL A 68 -6.96 -15.15 -10.04
CA VAL A 68 -8.27 -14.50 -9.97
C VAL A 68 -8.16 -13.19 -9.20
N SER A 69 -8.76 -12.14 -9.75
CA SER A 69 -8.90 -10.86 -9.06
C SER A 69 -10.28 -10.75 -8.42
N ARG A 70 -10.34 -10.21 -7.20
CA ARG A 70 -11.56 -9.86 -6.48
C ARG A 70 -11.36 -8.55 -5.76
N ASP A 71 -12.42 -7.77 -5.71
CA ASP A 71 -12.44 -6.48 -5.02
C ASP A 71 -13.55 -6.47 -3.98
N ILE A 72 -13.30 -5.82 -2.87
CA ILE A 72 -14.30 -5.52 -1.84
C ILE A 72 -14.19 -4.06 -1.42
N SER A 73 -15.30 -3.50 -0.99
CA SER A 73 -15.34 -2.18 -0.36
C SER A 73 -15.81 -2.33 1.08
N ILE A 74 -15.05 -1.80 2.02
CA ILE A 74 -15.35 -1.88 3.45
C ILE A 74 -15.36 -0.51 4.10
N LEU A 75 -16.28 -0.32 5.05
CA LEU A 75 -16.32 0.83 5.95
C LEU A 75 -15.55 0.49 7.21
N VAL A 76 -14.70 1.40 7.65
CA VAL A 76 -13.91 1.27 8.86
C VAL A 76 -13.80 2.62 9.58
N ASP A 77 -13.45 2.61 10.86
CA ASP A 77 -13.13 3.82 11.61
C ASP A 77 -11.96 4.59 10.96
N GLU A 78 -12.00 5.93 11.04
CA GLU A 78 -11.00 6.81 10.45
C GLU A 78 -9.57 6.54 10.93
N ASN A 79 -9.41 6.09 12.17
CA ASN A 79 -8.10 5.83 12.77
C ASN A 79 -7.45 4.52 12.30
N ILE A 80 -8.22 3.62 11.67
CA ILE A 80 -7.71 2.32 11.24
C ILE A 80 -6.80 2.49 10.02
N LYS A 81 -5.53 2.12 10.17
CA LYS A 81 -4.55 2.15 9.08
C LYS A 81 -4.69 0.91 8.20
N PHE A 82 -4.58 1.08 6.89
CA PHE A 82 -4.65 -0.03 5.93
C PHE A 82 -3.64 -1.14 6.22
N ARG A 83 -2.46 -0.80 6.73
CA ARG A 83 -1.44 -1.78 7.11
C ARG A 83 -1.97 -2.83 8.08
N ASN A 84 -2.75 -2.43 9.08
CA ASN A 84 -3.32 -3.36 10.06
C ASN A 84 -4.32 -4.32 9.41
N ILE A 85 -5.15 -3.80 8.49
CA ILE A 85 -6.08 -4.58 7.68
C ILE A 85 -5.31 -5.58 6.81
N GLN A 86 -4.28 -5.14 6.11
CA GLN A 86 -3.47 -5.96 5.23
C GLN A 86 -2.77 -7.11 5.99
N GLU A 87 -2.25 -6.84 7.19
CA GLU A 87 -1.63 -7.85 8.05
C GLU A 87 -2.66 -8.87 8.54
N SER A 88 -3.87 -8.42 8.91
CA SER A 88 -4.96 -9.30 9.32
C SER A 88 -5.44 -10.21 8.19
N ILE A 89 -5.59 -9.66 6.97
CA ILE A 89 -5.97 -10.42 5.78
C ILE A 89 -4.94 -11.52 5.47
N LYS A 90 -3.65 -11.21 5.51
CA LYS A 90 -2.59 -12.19 5.26
C LYS A 90 -2.66 -13.39 6.20
N LYS A 91 -3.00 -13.17 7.46
CA LYS A 91 -3.14 -14.24 8.47
C LYS A 91 -4.29 -15.21 8.19
N VAL A 92 -5.33 -14.79 7.43
CA VAL A 92 -6.47 -15.67 7.09
C VAL A 92 -6.05 -16.81 6.17
N ASN A 93 -5.24 -16.52 5.14
CA ASN A 93 -4.69 -17.56 4.27
C ASN A 93 -3.50 -17.04 3.44
N GLU A 94 -2.29 -17.23 3.93
CA GLU A 94 -1.05 -16.82 3.24
C GLU A 94 -0.79 -17.61 1.94
N GLY A 95 -1.34 -18.82 1.83
CA GLY A 95 -1.09 -19.70 0.70
C GLY A 95 -1.81 -19.28 -0.58
N LEU A 96 -3.04 -18.83 -0.48
CA LEU A 96 -3.91 -18.48 -1.61
C LEU A 96 -3.84 -17.00 -1.99
N ILE A 97 -3.69 -16.10 -1.02
CA ILE A 97 -3.65 -14.65 -1.24
C ILE A 97 -2.26 -14.23 -1.69
N LYS A 98 -2.10 -13.85 -2.97
CA LYS A 98 -0.81 -13.44 -3.54
C LYS A 98 -0.53 -11.96 -3.40
N LYS A 99 -1.58 -11.14 -3.46
CA LYS A 99 -1.47 -9.68 -3.31
C LYS A 99 -2.74 -9.13 -2.70
N VAL A 100 -2.57 -8.18 -1.79
CA VAL A 100 -3.63 -7.31 -1.27
C VAL A 100 -3.21 -5.89 -1.59
N SER A 101 -4.05 -5.14 -2.29
CA SER A 101 -3.80 -3.75 -2.69
C SER A 101 -4.96 -2.86 -2.28
N LEU A 102 -4.64 -1.67 -1.82
CA LEU A 102 -5.59 -0.59 -1.64
C LEU A 102 -5.64 0.21 -2.94
N PHE A 103 -6.81 0.33 -3.55
CA PHE A 103 -6.97 1.09 -4.79
C PHE A 103 -7.83 2.33 -4.61
N ASP A 104 -8.63 2.40 -3.52
CA ASP A 104 -9.46 3.55 -3.24
C ASP A 104 -9.55 3.82 -1.73
N VAL A 105 -9.58 5.12 -1.37
CA VAL A 105 -9.81 5.60 0.00
C VAL A 105 -10.81 6.74 -0.08
N TYR A 106 -12.06 6.43 0.20
CA TYR A 106 -13.11 7.43 0.15
C TYR A 106 -13.43 8.01 1.53
N ARG A 107 -13.41 9.34 1.61
CA ARG A 107 -13.84 10.15 2.74
C ARG A 107 -14.86 11.16 2.22
N GLY A 108 -16.09 11.05 2.62
CA GLY A 108 -17.11 11.95 2.08
C GLY A 108 -18.41 12.00 2.88
N LYS A 109 -19.25 12.95 2.51
CA LYS A 109 -20.50 13.26 3.22
C LYS A 109 -21.51 12.11 3.26
N ASN A 110 -21.34 11.10 2.41
CA ASN A 110 -22.23 9.92 2.35
C ASN A 110 -21.79 8.78 3.25
N LEU A 111 -20.81 8.99 4.13
CA LEU A 111 -20.35 8.03 5.11
C LEU A 111 -20.78 8.46 6.52
N PRO A 112 -20.97 7.52 7.46
CA PRO A 112 -21.15 7.84 8.86
C PRO A 112 -19.97 8.67 9.39
N ALA A 113 -20.24 9.60 10.30
CA ALA A 113 -19.22 10.44 10.90
C ALA A 113 -18.12 9.58 11.56
N GLY A 114 -16.85 9.94 11.33
CA GLY A 114 -15.69 9.22 11.87
C GLY A 114 -15.35 7.92 11.14
N GLN A 115 -15.94 7.65 9.98
CA GLN A 115 -15.65 6.48 9.15
C GLN A 115 -15.10 6.85 7.78
N LYS A 116 -14.34 5.92 7.20
CA LYS A 116 -13.85 5.96 5.83
C LYS A 116 -14.11 4.63 5.13
N SER A 117 -14.14 4.65 3.81
CA SER A 117 -14.25 3.45 2.97
C SER A 117 -12.91 3.11 2.35
N TYR A 118 -12.55 1.83 2.40
CA TYR A 118 -11.41 1.28 1.68
C TYR A 118 -11.87 0.37 0.54
N GLY A 119 -11.41 0.66 -0.68
CA GLY A 119 -11.48 -0.25 -1.83
C GLY A 119 -10.26 -1.16 -1.85
N ILE A 120 -10.45 -2.46 -1.64
CA ILE A 120 -9.39 -3.45 -1.47
C ILE A 120 -9.45 -4.48 -2.60
N GLY A 121 -8.36 -4.60 -3.36
CA GLY A 121 -8.21 -5.59 -4.41
C GLY A 121 -7.35 -6.77 -3.96
N PHE A 122 -7.77 -7.96 -4.34
CA PHE A 122 -7.09 -9.22 -4.06
C PHE A 122 -6.63 -9.88 -5.36
N LYS A 123 -5.43 -10.45 -5.34
CA LYS A 123 -5.00 -11.46 -6.31
C LYS A 123 -4.89 -12.81 -5.61
N ILE A 124 -5.69 -13.76 -6.07
CA ILE A 124 -5.87 -15.07 -5.45
C ILE A 124 -5.48 -16.13 -6.46
N SER A 125 -4.61 -17.05 -6.08
CA SER A 125 -4.28 -18.23 -6.89
C SER A 125 -3.74 -19.36 -6.03
N ASP A 126 -3.90 -20.58 -6.49
CA ASP A 126 -3.25 -21.77 -5.95
C ASP A 126 -2.09 -22.19 -6.86
N LYS A 127 -1.08 -22.82 -6.29
CA LYS A 127 0.08 -23.34 -7.05
C LYS A 127 -0.19 -24.71 -7.67
N THR A 128 -1.19 -25.42 -7.19
CA THR A 128 -1.46 -26.82 -7.49
C THR A 128 -2.73 -27.04 -8.32
N LYS A 129 -3.70 -26.13 -8.26
CA LYS A 129 -4.99 -26.27 -8.93
C LYS A 129 -5.61 -24.93 -9.33
N THR A 130 -6.57 -24.98 -10.25
CA THR A 130 -7.48 -23.87 -10.53
C THR A 130 -8.51 -23.78 -9.42
N LEU A 131 -8.68 -22.59 -8.83
CA LEU A 131 -9.69 -22.37 -7.79
C LEU A 131 -11.09 -22.25 -8.41
N SER A 132 -12.05 -22.91 -7.80
CA SER A 132 -13.47 -22.74 -8.15
C SER A 132 -14.02 -21.43 -7.56
N VAL A 133 -15.12 -20.95 -8.15
CA VAL A 133 -15.83 -19.75 -7.66
C VAL A 133 -16.22 -19.92 -6.19
N LYS A 134 -16.75 -21.10 -5.81
CA LYS A 134 -17.14 -21.39 -4.42
C LYS A 134 -15.98 -21.30 -3.44
N GLU A 135 -14.79 -21.77 -3.82
CA GLU A 135 -13.59 -21.68 -2.96
C GLU A 135 -13.15 -20.23 -2.78
N ILE A 136 -13.21 -19.43 -3.86
CA ILE A 136 -12.85 -18.00 -3.82
C ILE A 136 -13.85 -17.24 -2.94
N ASP A 137 -15.15 -17.45 -3.13
CA ASP A 137 -16.19 -16.77 -2.36
C ASP A 137 -16.12 -17.16 -0.86
N SER A 138 -15.84 -18.43 -0.56
CA SER A 138 -15.61 -18.89 0.81
C SER A 138 -14.41 -18.18 1.45
N LEU A 139 -13.31 -17.99 0.70
CA LEU A 139 -12.14 -17.26 1.18
C LEU A 139 -12.47 -15.79 1.45
N ILE A 140 -13.15 -15.13 0.51
CA ILE A 140 -13.56 -13.72 0.68
C ILE A 140 -14.48 -13.57 1.90
N ASN A 141 -15.45 -14.45 2.09
CA ASN A 141 -16.32 -14.43 3.27
C ASN A 141 -15.54 -14.59 4.58
N LYS A 142 -14.54 -15.48 4.62
CA LYS A 142 -13.65 -15.60 5.79
C LYS A 142 -12.88 -14.32 6.08
N ILE A 143 -12.41 -13.65 5.01
CA ILE A 143 -11.74 -12.35 5.15
C ILE A 143 -12.69 -11.30 5.72
N ILE A 144 -13.91 -11.20 5.18
CA ILE A 144 -14.92 -10.24 5.65
C ILE A 144 -15.22 -10.46 7.12
N VAL A 145 -15.55 -11.68 7.54
CA VAL A 145 -15.82 -12.04 8.95
C VAL A 145 -14.63 -11.71 9.85
N ASN A 146 -13.41 -11.96 9.38
CA ASN A 146 -12.20 -11.61 10.14
C ASN A 146 -12.06 -10.10 10.32
N LEU A 147 -12.34 -9.31 9.28
CA LEU A 147 -12.27 -7.84 9.33
C LEU A 147 -13.37 -7.24 10.17
N GLU A 148 -14.59 -7.79 10.13
CA GLU A 148 -15.70 -7.40 11.01
C GLU A 148 -15.33 -7.62 12.48
N LYS A 149 -14.80 -8.80 12.80
CA LYS A 149 -14.42 -9.16 14.16
C LYS A 149 -13.30 -8.30 14.74
N ASN A 150 -12.26 -8.01 13.94
CA ASN A 150 -11.05 -7.35 14.43
C ASN A 150 -11.12 -5.83 14.35
N PHE A 151 -11.89 -5.28 13.43
CA PHE A 151 -11.90 -3.84 13.12
C PHE A 151 -13.31 -3.24 13.10
N GLY A 152 -14.37 -4.03 13.35
CA GLY A 152 -15.74 -3.56 13.19
C GLY A 152 -16.07 -3.15 11.75
N ALA A 153 -15.32 -3.68 10.78
CA ALA A 153 -15.50 -3.36 9.37
C ALA A 153 -16.90 -3.78 8.90
N LYS A 154 -17.52 -2.98 8.02
CA LYS A 154 -18.80 -3.32 7.39
C LYS A 154 -18.62 -3.34 5.89
N LEU A 155 -19.16 -4.35 5.23
CA LEU A 155 -19.17 -4.39 3.76
C LEU A 155 -20.05 -3.25 3.23
N ARG A 156 -19.59 -2.60 2.16
CA ARG A 156 -20.29 -1.50 1.49
C ARG A 156 -20.75 -1.94 0.11
#